data_6c6b241f0bbab344ce8e891e1367f762
#
_entry.id   6c6b241f0bbab344ce8e891e1367f762
#
_cell.length_a   1.000
_cell.length_b   1.000
_cell.length_c   1.000
_cell.angle_alpha   90.00
_cell.angle_beta   90.00
_cell.angle_gamma   90.00
#
_symmetry.space_group_name_H-M   'P 1'
#
loop_
_entity.id
_entity.type
_entity.pdbx_description
1 polymer ?
#
loop_
_entity_poly.entity_id
_entity_poly.type
_entity_poly.pdbx_seq_one_letter_code
_entity_poly.pdbx_strand_id
1 'polypeptide(L)'
;MSDAGEGLVDAESRLQEQMDAREHERRRRGTTVTDPEKHRAVESLRLARAELVRQRETTTHPVRQAQIDAALKEIDRRMSA
;
A
#
# COMPACT_ATOMS: atom_id res chain seq x y z
N MET A 1 -38.32 9.48 36.14
CA MET A 1 -38.34 8.04 35.86
C MET A 1 -37.98 7.74 34.42
N SER A 2 -38.37 8.58 33.49
CA SER A 2 -38.02 8.44 32.05
C SER A 2 -36.54 8.65 31.78
N ASP A 3 -35.79 9.33 32.62
CA ASP A 3 -34.40 9.66 32.44
C ASP A 3 -33.49 8.43 32.41
N ALA A 4 -33.80 7.40 33.17
CA ALA A 4 -33.01 6.16 33.18
C ALA A 4 -33.08 5.39 31.85
N GLY A 5 -34.24 5.42 31.20
CA GLY A 5 -34.42 4.81 29.88
C GLY A 5 -33.68 5.57 28.79
N GLU A 6 -33.71 6.89 28.84
CA GLU A 6 -33.02 7.75 27.88
C GLU A 6 -31.50 7.60 28.00
N GLY A 7 -30.96 7.46 29.19
CA GLY A 7 -29.54 7.25 29.41
C GLY A 7 -29.03 5.94 28.83
N LEU A 8 -29.82 4.88 28.89
CA LEU A 8 -29.49 3.57 28.29
C LEU A 8 -29.48 3.63 26.76
N VAL A 9 -30.45 4.30 26.16
CA VAL A 9 -30.53 4.49 24.71
C VAL A 9 -29.33 5.28 24.20
N ASP A 10 -28.94 6.34 24.91
CA ASP A 10 -27.78 7.14 24.55
C ASP A 10 -26.47 6.33 24.64
N ALA A 11 -26.33 5.48 25.64
CA ALA A 11 -25.17 4.63 25.82
C ALA A 11 -25.04 3.61 24.67
N GLU A 12 -26.12 2.99 24.27
CA GLU A 12 -26.17 2.06 23.14
C GLU A 12 -25.84 2.77 21.83
N SER A 13 -26.38 3.95 21.61
CA SER A 13 -26.13 4.75 20.43
C SER A 13 -24.65 5.15 20.31
N ARG A 14 -24.03 5.56 21.41
CA ARG A 14 -22.60 5.88 21.44
C ARG A 14 -21.71 4.66 21.16
N LEU A 15 -22.09 3.53 21.73
CA LEU A 15 -21.36 2.27 21.48
C LEU A 15 -21.44 1.89 20.02
N GLN A 16 -22.62 1.99 19.43
CA GLN A 16 -22.83 1.71 18.02
C GLN A 16 -21.97 2.62 17.11
N GLU A 17 -21.94 3.92 17.40
CA GLU A 17 -21.12 4.87 16.68
C GLU A 17 -19.63 4.54 16.76
N GLN A 18 -19.16 4.16 17.95
CA GLN A 18 -17.75 3.77 18.14
C GLN A 18 -17.40 2.50 17.36
N MET A 19 -18.29 1.52 17.36
CA MET A 19 -18.09 0.28 16.60
C MET A 19 -18.07 0.55 15.10
N ASP A 20 -18.96 1.37 14.60
CA ASP A 20 -19.02 1.76 13.18
C ASP A 20 -17.77 2.53 12.78
N ALA A 21 -17.29 3.44 13.61
CA ALA A 21 -16.07 4.20 13.35
C ALA A 21 -14.84 3.29 13.28
N ARG A 22 -14.72 2.31 14.18
CA ARG A 22 -13.62 1.34 14.18
C ARG A 22 -13.66 0.46 12.95
N GLU A 23 -14.84 0.01 12.55
CA GLU A 23 -15.02 -0.82 11.36
C GLU A 23 -14.66 -0.03 10.09
N HIS A 24 -15.10 1.22 10.01
CA HIS A 24 -14.79 2.09 8.89
C HIS A 24 -13.28 2.34 8.78
N GLU A 25 -12.61 2.61 9.90
CA GLU A 25 -11.17 2.80 9.94
C GLU A 25 -10.42 1.54 9.52
N ARG A 26 -10.86 0.37 9.96
CA ARG A 26 -10.27 -0.90 9.58
C ARG A 26 -10.41 -1.17 8.08
N ARG A 27 -11.57 -0.87 7.49
CA ARG A 27 -11.79 -0.98 6.04
C ARG A 27 -10.90 -0.02 5.27
N ARG A 28 -10.76 1.20 5.75
CA ARG A 28 -9.91 2.21 5.12
C ARG A 28 -8.44 1.79 5.15
N ARG A 29 -7.96 1.23 6.24
CA ARG A 29 -6.60 0.67 6.33
C ARG A 29 -6.42 -0.51 5.39
N GLY A 30 -7.40 -1.38 5.28
CA GLY A 30 -7.38 -2.50 4.36
C GLY A 30 -7.34 -2.09 2.90
N THR A 31 -7.93 -0.95 2.53
CA THR A 31 -7.88 -0.43 1.16
C THR A 31 -6.57 0.27 0.84
N THR A 32 -5.86 0.82 1.83
CA THR A 32 -4.57 1.48 1.62
C THR A 32 -3.40 0.51 1.64
N VAL A 33 -3.47 -0.57 2.42
CA VAL A 33 -2.45 -1.62 2.48
C VAL A 33 -3.15 -2.97 2.44
N THR A 34 -3.51 -3.41 1.23
CA THR A 34 -4.27 -4.64 1.03
C THR A 34 -3.48 -5.91 1.33
N ASP A 35 -2.15 -5.88 1.12
CA ASP A 35 -1.28 -7.04 1.34
C ASP A 35 0.14 -6.55 1.65
N PRO A 36 0.64 -6.78 2.89
CA PRO A 36 1.99 -6.38 3.25
C PRO A 36 3.09 -7.02 2.40
N GLU A 37 2.93 -8.26 2.01
CA GLU A 37 3.90 -8.95 1.16
C GLU A 37 3.94 -8.35 -0.23
N LYS A 38 2.77 -8.07 -0.79
CA LYS A 38 2.64 -7.44 -2.10
C LYS A 38 3.23 -6.04 -2.09
N HIS A 39 2.98 -5.29 -1.02
CA HIS A 39 3.56 -3.96 -0.84
C HIS A 39 5.09 -4.01 -0.78
N ARG A 40 5.66 -4.94 -0.03
CA ARG A 40 7.11 -5.14 0.04
C ARG A 40 7.70 -5.53 -1.31
N ALA A 41 7.02 -6.39 -2.05
CA ALA A 41 7.46 -6.80 -3.38
C ALA A 41 7.51 -5.60 -4.33
N VAL A 42 6.49 -4.75 -4.32
CA VAL A 42 6.44 -3.53 -5.14
C VAL A 42 7.55 -2.56 -4.73
N GLU A 43 7.75 -2.33 -3.44
CA GLU A 43 8.82 -1.46 -2.95
C GLU A 43 10.21 -1.99 -3.33
N SER A 44 10.42 -3.30 -3.24
CA SER A 44 11.66 -3.94 -3.67
C SER A 44 11.92 -3.73 -5.15
N LEU A 45 10.90 -3.86 -6.00
CA LEU A 45 10.99 -3.60 -7.43
C LEU A 45 11.29 -2.13 -7.73
N ARG A 46 10.69 -1.21 -7.01
CA ARG A 46 10.97 0.24 -7.16
C ARG A 46 12.40 0.59 -6.83
N LEU A 47 12.94 0.03 -5.75
CA LEU A 47 14.33 0.24 -5.35
C LEU A 47 15.30 -0.34 -6.39
N ALA A 48 15.02 -1.55 -6.87
CA ALA A 48 15.82 -2.18 -7.92
C ALA A 48 15.79 -1.37 -9.21
N ARG A 49 14.63 -0.83 -9.58
CA ARG A 49 14.47 0.02 -10.76
C ARG A 49 15.30 1.30 -10.62
N ALA A 50 15.23 1.98 -9.50
CA ALA A 50 15.99 3.20 -9.24
C ALA A 50 17.49 2.95 -9.34
N GLU A 51 17.99 1.84 -8.81
CA GLU A 51 19.40 1.47 -8.88
C GLU A 51 19.83 1.19 -10.31
N LEU A 52 19.01 0.46 -11.08
CA LEU A 52 19.31 0.17 -12.48
C LEU A 52 19.32 1.43 -13.34
N VAL A 53 18.40 2.35 -13.12
CA VAL A 53 18.38 3.65 -13.82
C VAL A 53 19.67 4.42 -13.53
N ARG A 54 20.11 4.44 -12.28
CA ARG A 54 21.34 5.10 -11.89
C ARG A 54 22.56 4.45 -12.54
N GLN A 55 22.64 3.13 -12.57
CA GLN A 55 23.72 2.41 -13.25
C GLN A 55 23.74 2.69 -14.75
N ARG A 56 22.55 2.79 -15.38
CA ARG A 56 22.45 3.13 -16.80
C ARG A 56 23.00 4.52 -17.09
N GLU A 57 22.77 5.49 -16.22
CA GLU A 57 23.29 6.85 -16.36
C GLU A 57 24.81 6.92 -16.23
N THR A 58 25.40 6.02 -15.44
CA THR A 58 26.86 6.02 -15.17
C THR A 58 27.64 5.13 -16.11
N THR A 59 27.00 4.18 -16.78
CA THR A 59 27.72 3.28 -17.71
C THR A 59 27.68 3.81 -19.13
N THR A 60 28.80 3.71 -19.82
CA THR A 60 28.93 4.05 -21.24
C THR A 60 29.03 2.82 -22.13
N HIS A 61 29.05 1.62 -21.54
CA HIS A 61 29.22 0.36 -22.27
C HIS A 61 27.90 -0.07 -22.92
N PRO A 62 27.82 -0.22 -24.27
CA PRO A 62 26.56 -0.51 -24.97
C PRO A 62 25.89 -1.82 -24.54
N VAL A 63 26.67 -2.87 -24.34
CA VAL A 63 26.16 -4.19 -23.94
C VAL A 63 25.54 -4.11 -22.55
N ARG A 64 26.18 -3.40 -21.63
CA ARG A 64 25.65 -3.22 -20.28
C ARG A 64 24.39 -2.38 -20.28
N GLN A 65 24.33 -1.32 -21.09
CA GLN A 65 23.12 -0.51 -21.27
C GLN A 65 21.97 -1.38 -21.78
N ALA A 66 22.21 -2.25 -22.75
CA ALA A 66 21.18 -3.16 -23.28
C ALA A 66 20.69 -4.15 -22.21
N GLN A 67 21.60 -4.68 -21.40
CA GLN A 67 21.24 -5.57 -20.28
C GLN A 67 20.39 -4.85 -19.23
N ILE A 68 20.75 -3.63 -18.89
CA ILE A 68 19.99 -2.81 -17.93
C ILE A 68 18.61 -2.49 -18.49
N ASP A 69 18.51 -2.12 -19.76
CA ASP A 69 17.22 -1.84 -20.40
C ASP A 69 16.32 -3.08 -20.40
N ALA A 70 16.85 -4.27 -20.65
CA ALA A 70 16.09 -5.52 -20.56
C ALA A 70 15.60 -5.79 -19.13
N ALA A 71 16.45 -5.54 -18.13
CA ALA A 71 16.07 -5.68 -16.73
C ALA A 71 14.99 -4.70 -16.32
N LEU A 72 15.07 -3.45 -16.78
CA LEU A 72 14.05 -2.43 -16.52
C LEU A 72 12.70 -2.81 -17.12
N LYS A 73 12.67 -3.35 -18.33
CA LYS A 73 11.45 -3.85 -18.97
C LYS A 73 10.81 -4.97 -18.15
N GLU A 74 11.63 -5.90 -17.65
CA GLU A 74 11.14 -7.00 -16.83
C GLU A 74 10.55 -6.49 -15.50
N ILE A 75 11.20 -5.52 -14.86
CA ILE A 75 10.69 -4.89 -13.64
C ILE A 75 9.36 -4.19 -13.91
N ASP A 76 9.27 -3.41 -14.98
CA ASP A 76 8.04 -2.69 -15.33
C ASP A 76 6.90 -3.67 -15.61
N ARG A 77 7.19 -4.81 -16.26
CA ARG A 77 6.22 -5.87 -16.47
C ARG A 77 5.70 -6.46 -15.16
N ARG A 78 6.58 -6.72 -14.21
CA ARG A 78 6.20 -7.24 -12.88
C ARG A 78 5.40 -6.24 -12.06
N MET A 79 5.73 -4.96 -12.17
CA MET A 79 5.02 -3.90 -11.45
C MET A 79 3.62 -3.67 -11.98
N SER A 80 3.37 -3.91 -13.25
CA SER A 80 2.06 -3.74 -13.88
C SER A 80 1.17 -4.99 -13.76
N ALA A 81 1.69 -6.07 -13.26
CA ALA A 81 0.94 -7.33 -13.08
C ALA A 81 0.03 -7.33 -11.84
#